data_d1f5bac0a71b9b1de2ad493183ce8aa4
#
_entry.id   d1f5bac0a71b9b1de2ad493183ce8aa4
#
_cell.length_a   1.000
_cell.length_b   1.000
_cell.length_c   1.000
_cell.angle_alpha   90.00
_cell.angle_beta   90.00
_cell.angle_gamma   90.00
#
_symmetry.space_group_name_H-M   'P 1'
#
loop_
_entity.id
_entity.type
_entity.pdbx_description
1 polymer ?
#
loop_
_entity_poly.entity_id
_entity_poly.type
_entity_poly.pdbx_seq_one_letter_code
_entity_poly.pdbx_strand_id
1 'polypeptide(L)'
;AMDYEVLLADSREWALDQWKGPDVEKILGLPDDVVREHAADEHCAVITLSHDPRVDDMALMEALDSACWYVGALGSVRTTEKRLQRLSQLGLSDDALAKLHAPVGLSIGSKTTMEIAVSIMAQLTQLRRESNVLAQIAQTAALDGR
;
A
#
# COMPACT_ATOMS: atom_id res chain seq x y z
N ALA A 1 9.79 -5.55 11.99
CA ALA A 1 8.95 -5.43 13.17
C ALA A 1 7.50 -5.77 12.85
N MET A 2 6.74 -6.22 13.83
CA MET A 2 5.32 -6.60 13.67
C MET A 2 5.10 -7.71 12.63
N ASP A 3 6.11 -8.57 12.43
CA ASP A 3 6.07 -9.72 11.52
C ASP A 3 5.91 -9.38 10.03
N TYR A 4 6.34 -8.19 9.65
CA TYR A 4 6.43 -7.81 8.24
C TYR A 4 7.88 -7.89 7.74
N GLU A 5 8.05 -8.50 6.58
CA GLU A 5 9.25 -8.33 5.78
C GLU A 5 9.12 -7.03 4.99
N VAL A 6 10.10 -6.14 5.12
CA VAL A 6 10.05 -4.82 4.50
C VAL A 6 11.02 -4.74 3.32
N LEU A 7 10.49 -4.36 2.16
CA LEU A 7 11.27 -4.09 0.95
C LEU A 7 11.21 -2.59 0.67
N LEU A 8 12.36 -1.97 0.47
CA LEU A 8 12.47 -0.56 0.09
C LEU A 8 12.85 -0.48 -1.38
N ALA A 9 11.99 0.08 -2.20
CA ALA A 9 12.21 0.19 -3.63
C ALA A 9 12.31 1.64 -4.09
N ASP A 10 13.24 1.90 -4.99
CA ASP A 10 13.38 3.17 -5.68
C ASP A 10 14.03 2.93 -7.04
N SER A 11 13.71 3.75 -8.03
CA SER A 11 14.36 3.70 -9.34
C SER A 11 15.68 4.46 -9.40
N ARG A 12 16.04 5.15 -8.32
CA ARG A 12 17.26 5.95 -8.23
C ARG A 12 18.23 5.29 -7.27
N GLU A 13 19.35 4.80 -7.78
CA GLU A 13 20.37 4.14 -7.00
C GLU A 13 20.91 5.02 -5.86
N TRP A 14 21.16 6.30 -6.16
CA TRP A 14 21.65 7.24 -5.15
C TRP A 14 20.70 7.40 -3.96
N ALA A 15 19.38 7.29 -4.19
CA ALA A 15 18.39 7.39 -3.12
C ALA A 15 18.46 6.19 -2.20
N LEU A 16 18.63 4.99 -2.74
CA LEU A 16 18.82 3.77 -1.96
C LEU A 16 20.16 3.79 -1.18
N ASP A 17 21.22 4.30 -1.78
CA ASP A 17 22.54 4.42 -1.14
C ASP A 17 22.52 5.40 0.04
N GLN A 18 21.64 6.40 0.01
CA GLN A 18 21.49 7.37 1.09
C GLN A 18 20.58 6.90 2.23
N TRP A 19 20.00 5.72 2.13
CA TRP A 19 19.12 5.19 3.17
C TRP A 19 19.89 5.02 4.50
N LYS A 20 19.38 5.66 5.54
CA LYS A 20 19.98 5.66 6.89
C LYS A 20 19.06 5.01 7.94
N GLY A 21 17.98 4.41 7.51
CA GLY A 21 17.07 3.70 8.39
C GLY A 21 17.54 2.29 8.72
N PRO A 22 16.65 1.46 9.28
CA PRO A 22 16.95 0.07 9.58
C PRO A 22 17.45 -0.70 8.36
N ASP A 23 18.18 -1.78 8.60
CA ASP A 23 18.62 -2.67 7.53
C ASP A 23 17.39 -3.37 6.92
N VAL A 24 17.14 -3.08 5.65
CA VAL A 24 16.03 -3.65 4.88
C VAL A 24 16.54 -4.05 3.49
N GLU A 25 15.87 -4.99 2.86
CA GLU A 25 16.16 -5.34 1.47
C GLU A 25 15.83 -4.14 0.56
N LYS A 26 16.80 -3.72 -0.24
CA LYS A 26 16.67 -2.61 -1.18
C LYS A 26 16.55 -3.15 -2.59
N ILE A 27 15.57 -2.63 -3.32
CA ILE A 27 15.32 -3.05 -4.70
C ILE A 27 15.42 -1.83 -5.61
N LEU A 28 16.37 -1.88 -6.54
CA LEU A 28 16.52 -0.88 -7.59
C LEU A 28 15.68 -1.33 -8.79
N GLY A 29 14.69 -0.52 -9.17
CA GLY A 29 13.82 -0.84 -10.28
C GLY A 29 12.72 0.19 -10.50
N LEU A 30 12.02 0.06 -11.62
CA LEU A 30 10.84 0.87 -11.89
C LEU A 30 9.69 0.44 -10.98
N PRO A 31 8.84 1.37 -10.54
CA PRO A 31 7.80 1.07 -9.55
C PRO A 31 6.85 -0.06 -9.94
N ASP A 32 6.38 -0.09 -11.17
CA ASP A 32 5.47 -1.11 -11.67
C ASP A 32 6.14 -2.49 -11.77
N ASP A 33 7.39 -2.54 -12.21
CA ASP A 33 8.15 -3.78 -12.28
C ASP A 33 8.38 -4.37 -10.88
N VAL A 34 8.73 -3.53 -9.92
CA VAL A 34 8.96 -3.97 -8.54
C VAL A 34 7.69 -4.55 -7.93
N VAL A 35 6.55 -3.89 -8.11
CA VAL A 35 5.26 -4.40 -7.62
C VAL A 35 4.94 -5.75 -8.25
N ARG A 36 5.10 -5.85 -9.55
CA ARG A 36 4.79 -7.08 -10.30
C ARG A 36 5.66 -8.26 -9.87
N GLU A 37 6.93 -8.02 -9.58
CA GLU A 37 7.88 -9.07 -9.24
C GLU A 37 7.84 -9.45 -7.75
N HIS A 38 7.55 -8.49 -6.85
CA HIS A 38 7.75 -8.67 -5.42
C HIS A 38 6.48 -8.51 -4.57
N ALA A 39 5.42 -7.91 -5.08
CA ALA A 39 4.33 -7.46 -4.23
C ALA A 39 2.94 -7.64 -4.85
N ALA A 40 2.74 -8.65 -5.68
CA ALA A 40 1.48 -8.81 -6.42
C ALA A 40 0.52 -9.85 -5.80
N ASP A 41 0.86 -10.48 -4.70
CA ASP A 41 0.04 -11.53 -4.09
C ASP A 41 -0.76 -11.02 -2.87
N GLU A 42 -1.63 -11.87 -2.36
CA GLU A 42 -2.55 -11.57 -1.25
C GLU A 42 -1.87 -11.36 0.11
N HIS A 43 -0.58 -11.65 0.22
CA HIS A 43 0.21 -11.46 1.44
C HIS A 43 1.01 -10.16 1.42
N CYS A 44 0.89 -9.39 0.36
CA CYS A 44 1.67 -8.17 0.16
C CYS A 44 0.86 -6.92 0.40
N ALA A 45 1.52 -5.92 0.97
CA ALA A 45 1.04 -4.56 1.08
C ALA A 45 1.97 -3.62 0.31
N VAL A 46 1.42 -2.66 -0.40
CA VAL A 46 2.18 -1.67 -1.15
C VAL A 46 1.85 -0.28 -0.62
N ILE A 47 2.88 0.48 -0.29
CA ILE A 47 2.72 1.86 0.20
C ILE A 47 3.63 2.75 -0.63
N THR A 48 3.04 3.76 -1.27
CA THR A 48 3.79 4.73 -2.06
C THR A 48 4.00 6.01 -1.24
N LEU A 49 5.24 6.47 -1.22
CA LEU A 49 5.70 7.57 -0.35
C LEU A 49 6.49 8.63 -1.11
N SER A 50 6.53 8.57 -2.44
CA SER A 50 7.32 9.52 -3.22
C SER A 50 6.65 10.89 -3.30
N HIS A 51 7.44 11.90 -3.66
CA HIS A 51 6.92 13.24 -3.95
C HIS A 51 6.58 13.43 -5.44
N ASP A 52 6.85 12.42 -6.27
CA ASP A 52 6.52 12.45 -7.70
C ASP A 52 5.27 11.62 -7.97
N PRO A 53 4.14 12.27 -8.29
CA PRO A 53 2.89 11.54 -8.56
C PRO A 53 2.99 10.53 -9.71
N ARG A 54 3.88 10.75 -10.67
CA ARG A 54 4.06 9.83 -11.80
C ARG A 54 4.68 8.53 -11.35
N VAL A 55 5.63 8.58 -10.43
CA VAL A 55 6.27 7.41 -9.84
C VAL A 55 5.27 6.61 -9.02
N ASP A 56 4.54 7.28 -8.14
CA ASP A 56 3.52 6.62 -7.32
C ASP A 56 2.40 6.02 -8.17
N ASP A 57 1.94 6.73 -9.18
CA ASP A 57 0.86 6.24 -10.06
C ASP A 57 1.27 4.96 -10.81
N MET A 58 2.53 4.82 -11.22
CA MET A 58 3.03 3.58 -11.85
C MET A 58 2.89 2.38 -10.91
N ALA A 59 3.30 2.53 -9.65
CA ALA A 59 3.17 1.47 -8.66
C ALA A 59 1.70 1.18 -8.35
N LEU A 60 0.88 2.21 -8.21
CA LEU A 60 -0.54 2.07 -7.88
C LEU A 60 -1.34 1.38 -8.99
N MET A 61 -1.03 1.66 -10.26
CA MET A 61 -1.66 0.99 -11.40
C MET A 61 -1.49 -0.53 -11.32
N GLU A 62 -0.29 -0.99 -10.99
CA GLU A 62 -0.03 -2.43 -10.83
C GLU A 62 -0.63 -2.98 -9.54
N ALA A 63 -0.43 -2.30 -8.42
CA ALA A 63 -0.86 -2.79 -7.11
C ALA A 63 -2.38 -2.89 -7.00
N LEU A 64 -3.11 -1.90 -7.49
CA LEU A 64 -4.58 -1.88 -7.42
C LEU A 64 -5.23 -2.92 -8.34
N ASP A 65 -4.53 -3.36 -9.38
CA ASP A 65 -4.99 -4.40 -10.29
C ASP A 65 -4.47 -5.78 -9.90
N SER A 66 -3.75 -5.89 -8.80
CA SER A 66 -3.19 -7.13 -8.27
C SER A 66 -4.00 -7.69 -7.10
N ALA A 67 -3.55 -8.83 -6.57
CA ALA A 67 -4.14 -9.46 -5.38
C ALA A 67 -3.65 -8.88 -4.05
N CYS A 68 -2.84 -7.83 -4.08
CA CYS A 68 -2.33 -7.14 -2.89
C CYS A 68 -3.45 -6.84 -1.89
N TRP A 69 -3.26 -7.20 -0.61
CA TRP A 69 -4.33 -7.01 0.38
C TRP A 69 -4.44 -5.57 0.89
N TYR A 70 -3.39 -4.78 0.73
CA TYR A 70 -3.38 -3.37 1.14
C TYR A 70 -2.60 -2.53 0.14
N VAL A 71 -3.18 -1.45 -0.30
CA VAL A 71 -2.50 -0.46 -1.16
C VAL A 71 -2.77 0.91 -0.58
N GLY A 72 -1.72 1.62 -0.23
CA GLY A 72 -1.80 2.94 0.37
C GLY A 72 -0.90 3.96 -0.34
N ALA A 73 -1.31 5.22 -0.31
CA ALA A 73 -0.56 6.30 -0.91
C ALA A 73 -0.52 7.52 0.00
N LEU A 74 0.68 8.04 0.22
CA LEU A 74 0.89 9.29 0.93
C LEU A 74 0.36 10.46 0.12
N GLY A 75 -0.27 11.43 0.78
CA GLY A 75 -0.78 12.64 0.16
C GLY A 75 -1.89 13.29 0.98
N SER A 76 -2.30 14.48 0.58
CA SER A 76 -3.44 15.17 1.16
C SER A 76 -4.76 14.66 0.54
N VAL A 77 -5.88 15.06 1.11
CA VAL A 77 -7.21 14.79 0.53
C VAL A 77 -7.29 15.34 -0.89
N ARG A 78 -6.83 16.57 -1.10
CA ARG A 78 -6.83 17.21 -2.43
C ARG A 78 -5.94 16.47 -3.43
N THR A 79 -4.77 16.04 -3.02
CA THR A 79 -3.85 15.24 -3.85
C THR A 79 -4.49 13.90 -4.20
N THR A 80 -5.18 13.29 -3.26
CA THR A 80 -5.88 12.03 -3.45
C THR A 80 -7.00 12.14 -4.47
N GLU A 81 -7.81 13.20 -4.43
CA GLU A 81 -8.87 13.42 -5.42
C GLU A 81 -8.31 13.50 -6.84
N LYS A 82 -7.23 14.25 -7.02
CA LYS A 82 -6.56 14.36 -8.33
C LYS A 82 -5.97 13.02 -8.78
N ARG A 83 -5.41 12.26 -7.85
CA ARG A 83 -4.87 10.92 -8.12
C ARG A 83 -5.95 9.98 -8.60
N LEU A 84 -7.07 9.92 -7.93
CA LEU A 84 -8.19 9.06 -8.32
C LEU A 84 -8.70 9.40 -9.71
N GLN A 85 -8.78 10.68 -10.06
CA GLN A 85 -9.14 11.11 -11.41
C GLN A 85 -8.15 10.63 -12.46
N ARG A 86 -6.83 10.78 -12.21
CA ARG A 86 -5.81 10.31 -13.15
C ARG A 86 -5.85 8.80 -13.33
N LEU A 87 -5.93 8.06 -12.24
CA LEU A 87 -5.95 6.60 -12.27
C LEU A 87 -7.20 6.07 -13.00
N SER A 88 -8.34 6.73 -12.81
CA SER A 88 -9.57 6.43 -13.55
C SER A 88 -9.39 6.66 -15.05
N GLN A 89 -8.80 7.78 -15.45
CA GLN A 89 -8.51 8.10 -16.84
C GLN A 89 -7.52 7.13 -17.48
N LEU A 90 -6.62 6.54 -16.68
CA LEU A 90 -5.66 5.53 -17.13
C LEU A 90 -6.27 4.13 -17.22
N GLY A 91 -7.53 3.95 -16.86
CA GLY A 91 -8.27 2.72 -17.10
C GLY A 91 -8.52 1.84 -15.88
N LEU A 92 -8.17 2.26 -14.66
CA LEU A 92 -8.53 1.50 -13.46
C LEU A 92 -10.03 1.58 -13.22
N SER A 93 -10.62 0.43 -12.88
CA SER A 93 -12.05 0.34 -12.55
C SER A 93 -12.36 1.00 -11.21
N ASP A 94 -13.64 1.33 -10.98
CA ASP A 94 -14.09 1.86 -9.70
C ASP A 94 -13.84 0.87 -8.56
N ASP A 95 -13.97 -0.42 -8.80
CA ASP A 95 -13.68 -1.47 -7.82
C ASP A 95 -12.19 -1.49 -7.45
N ALA A 96 -11.30 -1.33 -8.41
CA ALA A 96 -9.86 -1.23 -8.15
C ALA A 96 -9.52 0.04 -7.36
N LEU A 97 -10.09 1.18 -7.75
CA LEU A 97 -9.87 2.46 -7.06
C LEU A 97 -10.38 2.44 -5.62
N ALA A 98 -11.45 1.71 -5.34
CA ALA A 98 -12.01 1.58 -4.00
C ALA A 98 -11.06 0.87 -3.02
N LYS A 99 -10.08 0.14 -3.52
CA LYS A 99 -9.05 -0.53 -2.68
C LYS A 99 -7.98 0.42 -2.17
N LEU A 100 -7.86 1.60 -2.74
CA LEU A 100 -6.80 2.55 -2.37
C LEU A 100 -7.10 3.22 -1.03
N HIS A 101 -6.15 3.13 -0.11
CA HIS A 101 -6.14 3.86 1.15
C HIS A 101 -5.31 5.14 0.97
N ALA A 102 -5.97 6.23 0.69
CA ALA A 102 -5.33 7.53 0.50
C ALA A 102 -6.26 8.66 0.98
N PRO A 103 -5.75 9.56 1.78
CA PRO A 103 -4.42 9.56 2.40
C PRO A 103 -4.16 8.30 3.23
N VAL A 104 -2.93 7.76 3.13
CA VAL A 104 -2.56 6.53 3.82
C VAL A 104 -2.59 6.68 5.34
N GLY A 105 -3.04 5.64 6.05
CA GLY A 105 -3.09 5.61 7.51
C GLY A 105 -4.42 6.06 8.09
N LEU A 106 -4.62 5.83 9.37
CA LEU A 106 -5.79 6.30 10.08
C LEU A 106 -5.74 7.82 10.25
N SER A 107 -6.91 8.46 10.21
CA SER A 107 -7.04 9.92 10.39
C SER A 107 -6.93 10.27 11.88
N ILE A 108 -5.70 10.43 12.35
CA ILE A 108 -5.39 10.76 13.75
C ILE A 108 -4.81 12.17 13.91
N GLY A 109 -4.85 12.98 12.86
CA GLY A 109 -4.28 14.33 12.90
C GLY A 109 -2.75 14.34 12.84
N SER A 110 -2.14 13.36 12.17
CA SER A 110 -0.68 13.22 12.06
C SER A 110 -0.02 14.46 11.46
N LYS A 111 1.05 14.95 12.08
CA LYS A 111 1.83 16.10 11.62
C LYS A 111 3.29 15.77 11.39
N THR A 112 3.84 14.78 12.07
CA THR A 112 5.24 14.36 11.94
C THR A 112 5.34 13.07 11.13
N THR A 113 6.53 12.78 10.60
CA THR A 113 6.79 11.53 9.87
C THR A 113 6.57 10.31 10.76
N MET A 114 6.93 10.37 12.03
CA MET A 114 6.69 9.28 12.98
C MET A 114 5.20 9.07 13.24
N GLU A 115 4.44 10.14 13.38
CA GLU A 115 2.98 10.05 13.56
C GLU A 115 2.31 9.45 12.32
N ILE A 116 2.77 9.81 11.13
CA ILE A 116 2.30 9.19 9.87
C ILE A 116 2.61 7.70 9.88
N ALA A 117 3.82 7.31 10.26
CA ALA A 117 4.19 5.89 10.35
C ALA A 117 3.30 5.13 11.33
N VAL A 118 3.02 5.71 12.49
CA VAL A 118 2.10 5.13 13.49
C VAL A 118 0.70 4.96 12.90
N SER A 119 0.20 5.96 12.19
CA SER A 119 -1.13 5.90 11.57
C SER A 119 -1.24 4.81 10.52
N ILE A 120 -0.18 4.61 9.73
CA ILE A 120 -0.11 3.54 8.73
C ILE A 120 -0.09 2.17 9.39
N MET A 121 0.75 1.97 10.38
CA MET A 121 0.85 0.70 11.09
C MET A 121 -0.45 0.36 11.83
N ALA A 122 -1.12 1.36 12.39
CA ALA A 122 -2.43 1.19 13.01
C ALA A 122 -3.49 0.74 12.00
N GLN A 123 -3.52 1.36 10.82
CA GLN A 123 -4.45 0.97 9.76
C GLN A 123 -4.18 -0.45 9.23
N LEU A 124 -2.92 -0.79 8.99
CA LEU A 124 -2.54 -2.14 8.58
C LEU A 124 -2.98 -3.18 9.61
N THR A 125 -2.75 -2.90 10.89
CA THR A 125 -3.14 -3.79 11.98
C THR A 125 -4.64 -3.97 12.04
N GLN A 126 -5.41 -2.90 11.95
CA GLN A 126 -6.87 -2.93 11.97
C GLN A 126 -7.43 -3.77 10.83
N LEU A 127 -6.99 -3.50 9.59
CA LEU A 127 -7.49 -4.20 8.40
C LEU A 127 -7.08 -5.67 8.38
N ARG A 128 -5.88 -5.98 8.82
CA ARG A 128 -5.42 -7.36 8.93
C ARG A 128 -6.24 -8.15 9.94
N ARG A 129 -6.59 -7.55 11.09
CA ARG A 129 -7.45 -8.16 12.10
C ARG A 129 -8.87 -8.37 11.60
N GLU A 130 -9.46 -7.38 10.96
CA GLU A 130 -10.79 -7.47 10.37
C GLU A 130 -10.87 -8.57 9.32
N SER A 131 -9.86 -8.67 8.45
CA SER A 131 -9.76 -9.73 7.44
C SER A 131 -9.70 -11.13 8.09
N ASN A 132 -8.92 -11.31 9.15
CA ASN A 132 -8.81 -12.57 9.87
C ASN A 132 -10.14 -12.96 10.54
N VAL A 133 -10.84 -11.99 11.14
CA VAL A 133 -12.17 -12.23 11.74
C VAL A 133 -13.18 -12.66 10.70
N LEU A 134 -13.22 -11.98 9.54
CA LEU A 134 -14.12 -12.34 8.44
C LEU A 134 -13.83 -13.76 7.91
N ALA A 135 -12.56 -14.12 7.78
CA ALA A 135 -12.15 -15.45 7.35
C ALA A 135 -12.62 -16.54 8.36
N GLN A 136 -12.50 -16.29 9.66
CA GLN A 136 -12.99 -17.20 10.70
C GLN A 136 -14.51 -17.36 10.67
N ILE A 137 -15.24 -16.26 10.49
CA ILE A 137 -16.70 -16.29 10.37
C ILE A 137 -17.11 -17.10 9.15
N ALA A 138 -16.47 -16.91 8.01
CA ALA A 138 -16.73 -17.66 6.79
C ALA A 138 -16.48 -19.16 6.96
N GLN A 139 -15.42 -19.55 7.65
CA GLN A 139 -15.12 -20.96 7.96
C GLN A 139 -16.19 -21.57 8.88
N THR A 140 -16.58 -20.87 9.91
CA THR A 140 -17.63 -21.32 10.84
C THR A 140 -18.96 -21.48 10.10
N ALA A 141 -19.36 -20.53 9.28
CA ALA A 141 -20.58 -20.61 8.49
C ALA A 141 -20.56 -21.80 7.52
N ALA A 142 -19.40 -22.07 6.88
CA ALA A 142 -19.25 -23.21 5.98
C ALA A 142 -19.36 -24.55 6.71
N LEU A 143 -18.91 -24.63 7.96
CA LEU A 143 -19.05 -25.82 8.80
C LEU A 143 -20.49 -26.03 9.28
N ASP A 144 -21.20 -24.96 9.62
CA ASP A 144 -22.58 -25.01 10.12
C ASP A 144 -23.63 -25.16 9.02
N GLY A 145 -23.30 -24.78 7.78
CA GLY A 145 -24.19 -24.85 6.61
C GLY A 145 -24.26 -26.18 5.88
N ARG A 146 -23.91 -27.26 6.53
CA ARG A 146 -23.90 -28.62 5.96
C ARG A 146 -25.28 -29.12 5.62
#